data_d0b89b30887246ae7fba02890670525d
#
_entry.id   d0b89b30887246ae7fba02890670525d
#
_cell.length_a   1.000
_cell.length_b   1.000
_cell.length_c   1.000
_cell.angle_alpha   90.00
_cell.angle_beta   90.00
_cell.angle_gamma   90.00
#
_symmetry.space_group_name_H-M   'P 1'
#
loop_
_entity.id
_entity.type
_entity.pdbx_description
1 polymer ?
#
loop_
_entity_poly.entity_id
_entity_poly.type
_entity_poly.pdbx_seq_one_letter_code
_entity_poly.pdbx_strand_id
1 'polypeptide(L)'
;MRLSMEIMMMLGEYMIYGGLPQVLQFSVERQKAEYLKNIFTNVYIKDVVERNKLRNVDEIDTLVDILASAIGAPTNPTKISNTFKSERGINYSNKTISNHIDYLVEAFLISKADRYDIKGRKYVGANLKYYFSDVGLRNARLNFRQQEPTHIMENIVYNELLTPYDITFGSNEKVW
;
A
#
# COMPACT_ATOMS: atom_id res chain seq x y z
N MET A 1 18.25 17.90 -22.73
CA MET A 1 19.01 16.86 -22.02
C MET A 1 19.12 17.12 -20.51
N ARG A 2 19.46 18.32 -20.03
CA ARG A 2 19.56 18.65 -18.59
C ARG A 2 18.22 18.52 -17.84
N LEU A 3 17.14 19.10 -18.37
CA LEU A 3 15.79 19.04 -17.78
C LEU A 3 15.23 17.62 -17.65
N SER A 4 15.50 16.75 -18.62
CA SER A 4 15.05 15.35 -18.55
C SER A 4 15.77 14.56 -17.46
N MET A 5 17.03 14.88 -17.18
CA MET A 5 17.81 14.23 -16.14
C MET A 5 17.35 14.68 -14.74
N GLU A 6 17.05 15.95 -14.55
CA GLU A 6 16.48 16.48 -13.30
C GLU A 6 15.12 15.84 -12.97
N ILE A 7 14.23 15.73 -13.98
CA ILE A 7 12.93 15.06 -13.81
C ILE A 7 13.10 13.57 -13.43
N MET A 8 14.03 12.87 -14.07
CA MET A 8 14.30 11.47 -13.72
C MET A 8 14.84 11.31 -12.30
N MET A 9 15.69 12.22 -11.84
CA MET A 9 16.19 12.21 -10.47
C MET A 9 15.06 12.47 -9.47
N MET A 10 14.20 13.46 -9.73
CA MET A 10 13.03 13.74 -8.89
C MET A 10 12.05 12.57 -8.84
N LEU A 11 11.79 11.93 -9.97
CA LEU A 11 10.95 10.73 -10.03
C LEU A 11 11.57 9.58 -9.23
N GLY A 12 12.88 9.36 -9.36
CA GLY A 12 13.59 8.34 -8.59
C GLY A 12 13.48 8.58 -7.08
N GLU A 13 13.62 9.82 -6.65
CA GLU A 13 13.47 10.21 -5.24
C GLU A 13 12.03 10.02 -4.75
N TYR A 14 11.04 10.41 -5.55
CA TYR A 14 9.62 10.20 -5.27
C TYR A 14 9.28 8.71 -5.13
N MET A 15 9.81 7.85 -6.00
CA MET A 15 9.63 6.40 -5.93
C MET A 15 10.18 5.79 -4.64
N ILE A 16 11.21 6.39 -4.05
CA ILE A 16 11.85 5.90 -2.82
C ILE A 16 11.17 6.48 -1.58
N TYR A 17 11.01 7.80 -1.54
CA TYR A 17 10.61 8.54 -0.32
C TYR A 17 9.18 9.07 -0.35
N GLY A 18 8.45 8.87 -1.46
CA GLY A 18 7.07 9.34 -1.60
C GLY A 18 6.95 10.85 -1.79
N GLY A 19 5.72 11.35 -1.62
CA GLY A 19 5.33 12.74 -1.87
C GLY A 19 4.93 13.52 -0.62
N LEU A 20 5.18 13.03 0.59
CA LEU A 20 4.85 13.79 1.80
C LEU A 20 5.68 15.09 1.86
N PRO A 21 5.03 16.27 1.98
CA PRO A 21 5.72 17.56 1.86
C PRO A 21 6.88 17.74 2.84
N GLN A 22 6.78 17.20 4.04
CA GLN A 22 7.83 17.29 5.06
C GLN A 22 9.12 16.57 4.65
N VAL A 23 9.02 15.51 3.82
CA VAL A 23 10.20 14.77 3.33
C VAL A 23 11.12 15.66 2.53
N LEU A 24 10.56 16.63 1.77
CA LEU A 24 11.34 17.57 0.96
C LEU A 24 12.21 18.53 1.80
N GLN A 25 11.93 18.68 3.09
CA GLN A 25 12.70 19.54 3.98
C GLN A 25 13.99 18.89 4.48
N PHE A 26 14.13 17.58 4.31
CA PHE A 26 15.33 16.85 4.71
C PHE A 26 16.30 16.70 3.54
N SER A 27 17.55 17.12 3.73
CA SER A 27 18.62 16.94 2.74
C SER A 27 19.34 15.59 2.88
N VAL A 28 19.18 14.89 4.02
CA VAL A 28 19.86 13.64 4.32
C VAL A 28 18.89 12.48 4.23
N GLU A 29 19.20 11.46 3.43
CA GLU A 29 18.37 10.28 3.20
C GLU A 29 17.96 9.57 4.50
N ARG A 30 18.89 9.45 5.45
CA ARG A 30 18.59 8.85 6.76
C ARG A 30 17.50 9.60 7.50
N GLN A 31 17.47 10.93 7.44
CA GLN A 31 16.42 11.74 8.09
C GLN A 31 15.06 11.54 7.42
N LYS A 32 15.03 11.44 6.07
CA LYS A 32 13.81 11.09 5.33
C LYS A 32 13.26 9.73 5.76
N ALA A 33 14.14 8.73 5.81
CA ALA A 33 13.77 7.37 6.21
C ALA A 33 13.26 7.30 7.66
N GLU A 34 13.94 7.95 8.60
CA GLU A 34 13.54 8.02 10.01
C GLU A 34 12.19 8.74 10.19
N TYR A 35 12.00 9.85 9.49
CA TYR A 35 10.73 10.58 9.50
C TYR A 35 9.57 9.71 9.00
N LEU A 36 9.72 9.05 7.85
CA LEU A 36 8.69 8.18 7.28
C LEU A 36 8.34 7.01 8.19
N LYS A 37 9.34 6.37 8.81
CA LYS A 37 9.12 5.30 9.81
C LYS A 37 8.37 5.81 11.04
N ASN A 38 8.72 7.00 11.52
CA ASN A 38 8.04 7.61 12.67
C ASN A 38 6.58 7.95 12.36
N ILE A 39 6.30 8.55 11.20
CA ILE A 39 4.92 8.82 10.76
C ILE A 39 4.15 7.52 10.62
N PHE A 40 4.73 6.53 9.98
CA PHE A 40 4.07 5.24 9.78
C PHE A 40 3.66 4.61 11.12
N THR A 41 4.58 4.51 12.08
CA THR A 41 4.34 3.83 13.36
C THR A 41 3.50 4.68 14.31
N ASN A 42 3.86 5.95 14.50
CA ASN A 42 3.31 6.78 15.56
C ASN A 42 2.03 7.52 15.16
N VAL A 43 1.79 7.70 13.86
CA VAL A 43 0.57 8.32 13.37
C VAL A 43 -0.39 7.28 12.85
N TYR A 44 -0.03 6.54 11.78
CA TYR A 44 -0.97 5.62 11.14
C TYR A 44 -1.29 4.40 12.01
N ILE A 45 -0.29 3.62 12.40
CA ILE A 45 -0.56 2.36 13.13
C ILE A 45 -1.14 2.64 14.51
N LYS A 46 -0.60 3.61 15.23
CA LYS A 46 -1.11 3.98 16.55
C LYS A 46 -2.55 4.46 16.47
N ASP A 47 -2.90 5.33 15.52
CA ASP A 47 -4.27 5.82 15.32
C ASP A 47 -5.23 4.67 15.00
N VAL A 48 -4.87 3.77 14.08
CA VAL A 48 -5.70 2.60 13.74
C VAL A 48 -5.95 1.72 14.95
N VAL A 49 -4.91 1.42 15.74
CA VAL A 49 -4.99 0.58 16.94
C VAL A 49 -5.86 1.23 18.01
N GLU A 50 -5.63 2.51 18.32
CA GLU A 50 -6.34 3.22 19.37
C GLU A 50 -7.81 3.47 19.02
N ARG A 51 -8.08 3.94 17.78
CA ARG A 51 -9.43 4.23 17.30
C ARG A 51 -10.32 3.00 17.28
N ASN A 52 -9.76 1.85 16.86
CA ASN A 52 -10.50 0.59 16.73
C ASN A 52 -10.37 -0.31 17.96
N LYS A 53 -9.68 0.14 19.02
CA LYS A 53 -9.46 -0.58 20.28
C LYS A 53 -8.91 -2.00 20.04
N LEU A 54 -7.94 -2.11 19.14
CA LEU A 54 -7.37 -3.38 18.76
C LEU A 54 -6.46 -3.91 19.87
N ARG A 55 -6.64 -5.19 20.21
CA ARG A 55 -5.86 -5.82 21.28
C ARG A 55 -4.54 -6.42 20.80
N ASN A 56 -4.51 -6.86 19.54
CA ASN A 56 -3.37 -7.56 18.94
C ASN A 56 -2.71 -6.67 17.88
N VAL A 57 -1.77 -5.83 18.30
CA VAL A 57 -1.03 -4.93 17.41
C VAL A 57 -0.20 -5.71 16.39
N ASP A 58 0.39 -6.85 16.79
CA ASP A 58 1.22 -7.69 15.91
C ASP A 58 0.46 -8.22 14.68
N GLU A 59 -0.85 -8.38 14.81
CA GLU A 59 -1.70 -8.84 13.71
C GLU A 59 -1.87 -7.75 12.64
N ILE A 60 -2.09 -6.50 13.05
CA ILE A 60 -2.14 -5.36 12.15
C ILE A 60 -0.77 -5.16 11.49
N ASP A 61 0.29 -5.23 12.26
CA ASP A 61 1.65 -5.08 11.76
C ASP A 61 1.97 -6.12 10.68
N THR A 62 1.65 -7.40 10.95
CA THR A 62 1.85 -8.47 9.96
C THR A 62 0.96 -8.28 8.71
N LEU A 63 -0.30 -7.86 8.89
CA LEU A 63 -1.19 -7.56 7.76
C LEU A 63 -0.61 -6.46 6.87
N VAL A 64 -0.09 -5.41 7.46
CA VAL A 64 0.52 -4.30 6.71
C VAL A 64 1.78 -4.76 5.98
N ASP A 65 2.61 -5.63 6.57
CA ASP A 65 3.78 -6.22 5.89
C ASP A 65 3.38 -7.02 4.66
N ILE A 66 2.32 -7.84 4.79
CA ILE A 66 1.79 -8.64 3.68
C ILE A 66 1.29 -7.70 2.56
N LEU A 67 0.50 -6.68 2.90
CA LEU A 67 -0.03 -5.72 1.93
C LEU A 67 1.08 -4.90 1.27
N ALA A 68 2.08 -4.46 2.04
CA ALA A 68 3.22 -3.72 1.52
C ALA A 68 4.08 -4.55 0.56
N SER A 69 4.26 -5.84 0.85
CA SER A 69 4.99 -6.77 0.00
C SER A 69 4.20 -7.16 -1.26
N ALA A 70 2.86 -7.16 -1.17
CA ALA A 70 1.96 -7.53 -2.27
C ALA A 70 1.42 -6.30 -3.03
N ILE A 71 2.08 -5.13 -2.95
CA ILE A 71 1.64 -3.91 -3.63
C ILE A 71 1.39 -4.16 -5.12
N GLY A 72 0.24 -3.70 -5.63
CA GLY A 72 -0.14 -3.90 -7.02
C GLY A 72 -0.50 -5.36 -7.42
N ALA A 73 -0.21 -6.35 -6.58
CA ALA A 73 -0.56 -7.73 -6.85
C ALA A 73 -2.01 -8.05 -6.46
N PRO A 74 -2.75 -8.81 -7.28
CA PRO A 74 -4.10 -9.23 -6.93
C PRO A 74 -4.12 -10.15 -5.71
N THR A 75 -4.82 -9.74 -4.65
CA THR A 75 -4.96 -10.50 -3.42
C THR A 75 -6.40 -10.49 -2.91
N ASN A 76 -6.67 -11.26 -1.87
CA ASN A 76 -7.96 -11.30 -1.18
C ASN A 76 -7.77 -11.78 0.27
N PRO A 77 -8.76 -11.60 1.17
CA PRO A 77 -8.64 -12.03 2.56
C PRO A 77 -8.26 -13.50 2.75
N THR A 78 -8.70 -14.40 1.86
CA THR A 78 -8.35 -15.83 1.93
C THR A 78 -6.86 -16.08 1.65
N LYS A 79 -6.29 -15.42 0.62
CA LYS A 79 -4.86 -15.51 0.34
C LYS A 79 -4.04 -14.96 1.51
N ILE A 80 -4.45 -13.82 2.06
CA ILE A 80 -3.81 -13.20 3.23
C ILE A 80 -3.89 -14.14 4.44
N SER A 81 -5.05 -14.75 4.73
CA SER A 81 -5.23 -15.72 5.81
C SER A 81 -4.28 -16.92 5.65
N ASN A 82 -4.14 -17.44 4.43
CA ASN A 82 -3.22 -18.54 4.14
C ASN A 82 -1.75 -18.12 4.39
N THR A 83 -1.36 -16.89 4.05
CA THR A 83 -0.03 -16.35 4.34
C THR A 83 0.22 -16.25 5.85
N PHE A 84 -0.74 -15.74 6.62
CA PHE A 84 -0.65 -15.72 8.09
C PHE A 84 -0.43 -17.13 8.66
N LYS A 85 -1.19 -18.11 8.17
CA LYS A 85 -1.07 -19.48 8.60
C LYS A 85 0.29 -20.10 8.26
N SER A 86 0.78 -19.88 7.05
CA SER A 86 2.07 -20.46 6.59
C SER A 86 3.27 -19.80 7.25
N GLU A 87 3.27 -18.48 7.45
CA GLU A 87 4.43 -17.74 7.95
C GLU A 87 4.47 -17.62 9.47
N ARG A 88 3.31 -17.54 10.13
CA ARG A 88 3.20 -17.29 11.57
C ARG A 88 2.48 -18.40 12.35
N GLY A 89 1.90 -19.39 11.68
CA GLY A 89 1.09 -20.43 12.33
C GLY A 89 -0.23 -19.91 12.92
N ILE A 90 -0.65 -18.69 12.57
CA ILE A 90 -1.83 -18.05 13.14
C ILE A 90 -3.03 -18.26 12.21
N ASN A 91 -4.14 -18.74 12.75
CA ASN A 91 -5.41 -18.84 12.04
C ASN A 91 -6.16 -17.49 12.15
N TYR A 92 -6.08 -16.71 11.11
CA TYR A 92 -6.77 -15.43 11.02
C TYR A 92 -8.03 -15.55 10.18
N SER A 93 -9.19 -15.16 10.74
CA SER A 93 -10.44 -15.27 9.99
C SER A 93 -10.47 -14.25 8.85
N ASN A 94 -11.05 -14.64 7.70
CA ASN A 94 -11.22 -13.73 6.56
C ASN A 94 -12.00 -12.47 6.96
N LYS A 95 -12.99 -12.60 7.86
CA LYS A 95 -13.77 -11.47 8.36
C LYS A 95 -12.91 -10.49 9.15
N THR A 96 -12.04 -10.98 10.02
CA THR A 96 -11.14 -10.13 10.82
C THR A 96 -10.14 -9.42 9.91
N ILE A 97 -9.57 -10.13 8.93
CA ILE A 97 -8.67 -9.54 7.91
C ILE A 97 -9.40 -8.44 7.14
N SER A 98 -10.62 -8.68 6.68
CA SER A 98 -11.41 -7.66 5.97
C SER A 98 -11.65 -6.43 6.83
N ASN A 99 -12.04 -6.59 8.09
CA ASN A 99 -12.25 -5.48 9.01
C ASN A 99 -10.96 -4.68 9.22
N HIS A 100 -9.82 -5.36 9.40
CA HIS A 100 -8.54 -4.67 9.59
C HIS A 100 -8.09 -3.92 8.33
N ILE A 101 -8.35 -4.48 7.14
CA ILE A 101 -8.14 -3.77 5.87
C ILE A 101 -9.01 -2.51 5.80
N ASP A 102 -10.28 -2.61 6.17
CA ASP A 102 -11.19 -1.46 6.16
C ASP A 102 -10.70 -0.36 7.12
N TYR A 103 -10.16 -0.71 8.30
CA TYR A 103 -9.55 0.27 9.22
C TYR A 103 -8.32 0.97 8.61
N LEU A 104 -7.50 0.25 7.83
CA LEU A 104 -6.35 0.85 7.13
C LEU A 104 -6.81 1.78 5.99
N VAL A 105 -7.92 1.45 5.33
CA VAL A 105 -8.55 2.31 4.31
C VAL A 105 -9.15 3.55 4.95
N GLU A 106 -9.87 3.42 6.06
CA GLU A 106 -10.44 4.54 6.81
C GLU A 106 -9.37 5.48 7.37
N ALA A 107 -8.19 4.96 7.68
CA ALA A 107 -7.03 5.74 8.08
C ALA A 107 -6.28 6.38 6.89
N PHE A 108 -6.75 6.22 5.67
CA PHE A 108 -6.09 6.69 4.46
C PHE A 108 -4.64 6.18 4.29
N LEU A 109 -4.30 5.05 4.89
CA LEU A 109 -2.98 4.44 4.69
C LEU A 109 -2.92 3.68 3.37
N ILE A 110 -4.01 3.01 3.01
CA ILE A 110 -4.16 2.26 1.77
C ILE A 110 -5.47 2.59 1.07
N SER A 111 -5.49 2.38 -0.23
CA SER A 111 -6.68 2.38 -1.07
C SER A 111 -6.95 0.98 -1.62
N LYS A 112 -8.21 0.68 -1.86
CA LYS A 112 -8.69 -0.59 -2.38
C LYS A 112 -9.23 -0.39 -3.79
N ALA A 113 -8.63 -1.08 -4.76
CA ALA A 113 -9.08 -1.09 -6.14
C ALA A 113 -9.89 -2.36 -6.43
N ASP A 114 -11.14 -2.17 -6.78
CA ASP A 114 -12.02 -3.25 -7.21
C ASP A 114 -11.65 -3.72 -8.60
N ARG A 115 -11.80 -5.02 -8.84
CA ARG A 115 -11.66 -5.58 -10.17
C ARG A 115 -12.91 -5.26 -10.99
N TYR A 116 -12.74 -4.60 -12.14
CA TYR A 116 -13.79 -4.38 -13.09
C TYR A 116 -13.76 -5.45 -14.19
N ASP A 117 -14.91 -6.09 -14.46
CA ASP A 117 -15.07 -6.97 -15.63
C ASP A 117 -15.78 -6.19 -16.74
N ILE A 118 -15.11 -6.03 -17.88
CA ILE A 118 -15.65 -5.36 -19.08
C ILE A 118 -16.96 -6.01 -19.56
N LYS A 119 -17.21 -7.27 -19.20
CA LYS A 119 -18.48 -7.97 -19.51
C LYS A 119 -19.60 -7.68 -18.51
N GLY A 120 -19.44 -6.70 -17.62
CA GLY A 120 -20.50 -6.22 -16.72
C GLY A 120 -20.84 -7.14 -15.56
N ARG A 121 -20.05 -8.17 -15.29
CA ARG A 121 -20.25 -9.05 -14.12
C ARG A 121 -19.37 -8.62 -12.98
N LYS A 122 -19.98 -8.05 -11.96
CA LYS A 122 -19.28 -7.78 -10.69
C LYS A 122 -18.97 -9.13 -10.03
N TYR A 123 -17.70 -9.53 -10.02
CA TYR A 123 -17.30 -10.76 -9.32
C TYR A 123 -17.32 -10.54 -7.81
N VAL A 124 -18.31 -11.12 -7.13
CA VAL A 124 -18.28 -11.25 -5.68
C VAL A 124 -17.14 -12.19 -5.32
N GLY A 125 -16.20 -11.72 -4.48
CA GLY A 125 -15.01 -12.50 -4.07
C GLY A 125 -13.83 -12.45 -5.03
N ALA A 126 -13.83 -11.53 -6.01
CA ALA A 126 -12.68 -11.31 -6.88
C ALA A 126 -11.45 -10.83 -6.09
N ASN A 127 -10.27 -11.13 -6.62
CA ASN A 127 -9.04 -10.55 -6.11
C ASN A 127 -9.09 -9.01 -6.26
N LEU A 128 -8.65 -8.33 -5.22
CA LEU A 128 -8.54 -6.87 -5.16
C LEU A 128 -7.07 -6.50 -5.29
N LYS A 129 -6.79 -5.27 -5.68
CA LYS A 129 -5.47 -4.68 -5.52
C LYS A 129 -5.50 -3.65 -4.40
N TYR A 130 -4.41 -3.56 -3.67
CA TYR A 130 -4.24 -2.55 -2.63
C TYR A 130 -3.05 -1.68 -2.96
N TYR A 131 -3.21 -0.37 -2.79
CA TYR A 131 -2.19 0.63 -3.05
C TYR A 131 -2.01 1.50 -1.81
N PHE A 132 -0.78 1.83 -1.49
CA PHE A 132 -0.48 2.76 -0.41
C PHE A 132 -0.74 4.19 -0.88
N SER A 133 -1.31 5.01 0.00
CA SER A 133 -1.56 6.43 -0.30
C SER A 133 -0.26 7.20 -0.54
N ASP A 134 0.85 6.71 0.03
CA ASP A 134 2.18 7.22 -0.23
C ASP A 134 3.20 6.07 -0.30
N VAL A 135 3.98 6.03 -1.38
CA VAL A 135 4.96 4.95 -1.61
C VAL A 135 6.14 5.04 -0.63
N GLY A 136 6.46 6.21 -0.11
CA GLY A 136 7.50 6.39 0.92
C GLY A 136 7.09 5.72 2.23
N LEU A 137 5.81 5.79 2.63
CA LEU A 137 5.29 5.08 3.80
C LEU A 137 5.38 3.56 3.61
N ARG A 138 5.00 3.06 2.42
CA ARG A 138 5.15 1.64 2.07
C ARG A 138 6.61 1.20 2.15
N ASN A 139 7.52 1.97 1.57
CA ASN A 139 8.94 1.65 1.56
C ASN A 139 9.55 1.71 2.97
N ALA A 140 9.15 2.69 3.79
CA ALA A 140 9.56 2.79 5.18
C ALA A 140 9.16 1.55 5.99
N ARG A 141 7.95 1.02 5.77
CA ARG A 141 7.48 -0.23 6.39
C ARG A 141 8.38 -1.41 6.06
N LEU A 142 8.83 -1.53 4.82
CA LEU A 142 9.73 -2.58 4.35
C LEU A 142 11.22 -2.25 4.53
N ASN A 143 11.55 -1.25 5.35
CA ASN A 143 12.93 -0.80 5.56
C ASN A 143 13.67 -0.46 4.26
N PHE A 144 12.96 0.05 3.24
CA PHE A 144 13.49 0.43 1.92
C PHE A 144 14.17 -0.72 1.16
N ARG A 145 13.83 -1.98 1.46
CA ARG A 145 14.53 -3.15 0.90
C ARG A 145 13.90 -3.72 -0.36
N GLN A 146 12.57 -3.78 -0.44
CA GLN A 146 11.85 -4.38 -1.56
C GLN A 146 11.35 -3.29 -2.49
N GLN A 147 12.16 -2.91 -3.46
CA GLN A 147 11.78 -1.95 -4.46
C GLN A 147 11.57 -2.65 -5.80
N GLU A 148 10.33 -2.93 -6.15
CA GLU A 148 9.92 -3.38 -7.47
C GLU A 148 9.41 -2.16 -8.25
N PRO A 149 10.24 -1.58 -9.15
CA PRO A 149 9.92 -0.29 -9.79
C PRO A 149 8.57 -0.29 -10.52
N THR A 150 8.20 -1.42 -11.13
CA THR A 150 6.93 -1.55 -11.86
C THR A 150 5.72 -1.43 -10.95
N HIS A 151 5.72 -2.10 -9.79
CA HIS A 151 4.63 -2.05 -8.84
C HIS A 151 4.58 -0.71 -8.09
N ILE A 152 5.74 -0.12 -7.79
CA ILE A 152 5.81 1.23 -7.21
C ILE A 152 5.24 2.26 -8.20
N MET A 153 5.64 2.18 -9.47
CA MET A 153 5.11 3.07 -10.51
C MET A 153 3.61 2.88 -10.70
N GLU A 154 3.10 1.64 -10.68
CA GLU A 154 1.67 1.36 -10.74
C GLU A 154 0.92 2.02 -9.56
N ASN A 155 1.48 1.96 -8.34
CA ASN A 155 0.89 2.63 -7.19
C ASN A 155 0.86 4.15 -7.34
N ILE A 156 1.94 4.74 -7.86
CA ILE A 156 2.02 6.19 -8.10
C ILE A 156 0.96 6.60 -9.11
N VAL A 157 0.88 5.92 -10.26
CA VAL A 157 -0.10 6.20 -11.31
C VAL A 157 -1.53 6.02 -10.77
N TYR A 158 -1.78 4.98 -9.96
CA TYR A 158 -3.08 4.78 -9.33
C TYR A 158 -3.47 5.98 -8.46
N ASN A 159 -2.57 6.44 -7.58
CA ASN A 159 -2.83 7.57 -6.69
C ASN A 159 -3.10 8.87 -7.46
N GLU A 160 -2.34 9.13 -8.53
CA GLU A 160 -2.53 10.32 -9.38
C GLU A 160 -3.89 10.30 -10.10
N LEU A 161 -4.35 9.14 -10.51
CA LEU A 161 -5.63 8.98 -11.17
C LEU A 161 -6.83 8.93 -10.21
N LEU A 162 -6.64 8.53 -8.94
CA LEU A 162 -7.69 8.39 -7.95
C LEU A 162 -8.41 9.72 -7.64
N THR A 163 -7.68 10.83 -7.65
CA THR A 163 -8.22 12.15 -7.32
C THR A 163 -9.29 12.65 -8.30
N PRO A 164 -9.12 12.51 -9.64
CA PRO A 164 -10.12 12.93 -10.62
C PRO A 164 -11.12 11.84 -11.04
N TYR A 165 -10.88 10.54 -10.73
CA TYR A 165 -11.68 9.43 -11.29
C TYR A 165 -11.88 8.30 -10.28
N ASP A 166 -13.04 7.60 -10.42
CA ASP A 166 -13.24 6.29 -9.79
C ASP A 166 -12.46 5.24 -10.59
N ILE A 167 -11.42 4.68 -9.99
CA ILE A 167 -10.51 3.76 -10.68
C ILE A 167 -10.80 2.31 -10.29
N THR A 168 -10.93 1.47 -11.30
CA THR A 168 -10.97 0.02 -11.19
C THR A 168 -9.89 -0.59 -12.09
N PHE A 169 -9.46 -1.82 -11.81
CA PHE A 169 -8.54 -2.51 -12.72
C PHE A 169 -9.26 -3.52 -13.62
N GLY A 170 -8.85 -3.59 -14.88
CA GLY A 170 -9.44 -4.51 -15.87
C GLY A 170 -9.00 -5.96 -15.68
N SER A 171 -9.86 -6.90 -16.12
CA SER A 171 -9.62 -8.33 -16.01
C SER A 171 -9.26 -9.03 -17.33
N ASN A 172 -9.16 -8.29 -18.43
CA ASN A 172 -8.81 -8.89 -19.72
C ASN A 172 -7.29 -8.93 -19.91
N GLU A 173 -6.75 -10.13 -20.09
CA GLU A 173 -5.35 -10.40 -20.43
C GLU A 173 -4.88 -9.82 -21.80
N LYS A 174 -5.74 -9.10 -22.52
CA LYS A 174 -5.47 -8.64 -23.89
C LYS A 174 -5.43 -7.12 -24.07
N VAL A 175 -5.45 -6.34 -23.02
CA VAL A 175 -5.37 -4.87 -23.17
C VAL A 175 -4.40 -4.32 -22.12
N TRP A 176 -3.14 -4.40 -22.47
CA TRP A 176 -2.04 -3.48 -22.10
C TRP A 176 -0.82 -3.80 -22.95
#